data_d2be70efdeafebb7eb62282b63743cac
#
_entry.id   d2be70efdeafebb7eb62282b63743cac
#
_cell.length_a   1.000
_cell.length_b   1.000
_cell.length_c   1.000
_cell.angle_alpha   90.00
_cell.angle_beta   90.00
_cell.angle_gamma   90.00
#
_symmetry.space_group_name_H-M   'P 1'
#
loop_
_entity.id
_entity.type
_entity.pdbx_description
1 polymer ?
#
loop_
_entity_poly.entity_id
_entity_poly.type
_entity_poly.pdbx_seq_one_letter_code
_entity_poly.pdbx_strand_id
1 'polypeptide(L)'
;MTSGRAAVSRGRKADSFASRRGRGHAARSFAALLAGTIPAAAEEAQSWRGHAPSWLPSLSHAVTDKPETVPGSHHAEGVDTEHIFGFTMGSDIGQPGEIEVELENVAGFGKRGGSYATLATLTQVKYTVNDRLRIAPGLALGAQRIDAVPGYDDRRHLSFNGAGFEVRYKLIDREVAPFGLTLHAQPGWSRVDEASGMRIEQYGAEFAALFDRELIKDRLFAAFNVWYGTGATRQLSTGVWGHDSELQLHGALSYAFAPGFVAGVGLRYLRAYDGGGLDRFAGDAVFLGPTFSYAITPTLGVSGTWQVQVSGQSLGDARPLNLDHFERHQAMLRLNAHF
;
A
#
# COMPACT_ATOMS: atom_id res chain seq x y z
N MET A 1 -20.00 -29.95 -72.74
CA MET A 1 -19.69 -31.38 -72.54
C MET A 1 -18.79 -31.50 -71.34
N THR A 2 -19.23 -32.25 -70.33
CA THR A 2 -18.51 -32.92 -69.25
C THR A 2 -17.53 -32.12 -68.39
N SER A 3 -17.90 -31.67 -67.19
CA SER A 3 -17.97 -32.42 -65.92
C SER A 3 -16.60 -32.78 -65.35
N GLY A 4 -16.24 -32.20 -64.24
CA GLY A 4 -15.11 -32.54 -63.41
C GLY A 4 -15.22 -31.89 -62.05
N ARG A 5 -16.01 -32.50 -61.11
CA ARG A 5 -16.06 -32.14 -59.70
C ARG A 5 -14.81 -32.65 -59.02
N ALA A 6 -14.07 -31.79 -58.36
CA ALA A 6 -13.09 -32.18 -57.32
C ALA A 6 -13.54 -31.65 -55.99
N ALA A 7 -13.83 -32.58 -55.04
CA ALA A 7 -14.19 -32.27 -53.68
C ALA A 7 -12.94 -31.90 -52.89
N VAL A 8 -12.92 -30.67 -52.34
CA VAL A 8 -11.90 -30.26 -51.39
C VAL A 8 -12.44 -30.39 -49.97
N SER A 9 -11.87 -31.34 -49.23
CA SER A 9 -12.14 -31.54 -47.82
C SER A 9 -11.72 -30.31 -47.01
N ARG A 10 -12.66 -29.68 -46.33
CA ARG A 10 -12.35 -28.61 -45.37
C ARG A 10 -11.93 -29.25 -44.04
N GLY A 11 -10.63 -29.31 -43.82
CA GLY A 11 -10.06 -29.51 -42.49
C GLY A 11 -10.38 -28.29 -41.61
N ARG A 12 -11.22 -28.47 -40.62
CA ARG A 12 -11.41 -27.47 -39.54
C ARG A 12 -10.15 -27.50 -38.67
N LYS A 13 -9.32 -26.48 -38.79
CA LYS A 13 -8.37 -26.14 -37.74
C LYS A 13 -9.17 -25.51 -36.60
N ALA A 14 -9.19 -26.18 -35.47
CA ALA A 14 -9.62 -25.62 -34.21
C ALA A 14 -8.58 -24.59 -33.77
N ASP A 15 -8.84 -23.34 -34.00
CA ASP A 15 -8.09 -22.24 -33.39
C ASP A 15 -8.40 -22.25 -31.90
N SER A 16 -7.43 -22.73 -31.12
CA SER A 16 -7.44 -22.57 -29.68
C SER A 16 -7.24 -21.09 -29.36
N PHE A 17 -8.34 -20.38 -29.16
CA PHE A 17 -8.33 -19.07 -28.51
C PHE A 17 -7.92 -19.28 -27.06
N ALA A 18 -6.62 -19.26 -26.79
CA ALA A 18 -6.09 -19.08 -25.47
C ALA A 18 -6.46 -17.65 -25.03
N SER A 19 -7.54 -17.53 -24.30
CA SER A 19 -7.92 -16.31 -23.60
C SER A 19 -6.80 -15.94 -22.62
N ARG A 20 -5.90 -15.07 -23.02
CA ARG A 20 -4.99 -14.38 -22.12
C ARG A 20 -5.82 -13.41 -21.28
N ARG A 21 -6.38 -13.90 -20.21
CA ARG A 21 -7.00 -13.06 -19.19
C ARG A 21 -5.88 -12.26 -18.54
N GLY A 22 -5.85 -10.96 -18.79
CA GLY A 22 -5.03 -10.02 -18.06
C GLY A 22 -5.40 -10.09 -16.56
N ARG A 23 -4.49 -10.58 -15.75
CA ARG A 23 -4.59 -10.50 -14.31
C ARG A 23 -4.17 -9.09 -13.93
N GLY A 24 -5.14 -8.24 -13.61
CA GLY A 24 -4.84 -6.95 -13.01
C GLY A 24 -4.34 -7.18 -11.59
N HIS A 25 -3.08 -6.86 -11.35
CA HIS A 25 -2.54 -6.81 -10.00
C HIS A 25 -2.86 -5.44 -9.43
N ALA A 26 -3.85 -5.37 -8.55
CA ALA A 26 -4.10 -4.17 -7.79
C ALA A 26 -3.01 -4.03 -6.73
N ALA A 27 -2.35 -2.89 -6.73
CA ALA A 27 -1.40 -2.52 -5.71
C ALA A 27 -2.17 -2.19 -4.42
N ARG A 28 -2.53 -3.18 -3.67
CA ARG A 28 -2.90 -3.27 -2.24
C ARG A 28 -3.86 -4.43 -2.01
N SER A 29 -3.30 -5.53 -1.57
CA SER A 29 -4.06 -6.70 -1.12
C SER A 29 -4.22 -6.65 0.38
N PHE A 30 -5.44 -6.79 0.86
CA PHE A 30 -5.77 -6.95 2.26
C PHE A 30 -5.95 -8.41 2.62
N ALA A 31 -5.34 -8.86 3.68
CA ALA A 31 -5.38 -10.26 4.10
C ALA A 31 -5.85 -10.54 5.53
N ALA A 32 -6.32 -11.72 5.76
CA ALA A 32 -7.18 -12.22 6.81
C ALA A 32 -6.57 -12.48 8.18
N LEU A 33 -7.45 -12.38 9.06
CA LEU A 33 -7.53 -12.72 10.46
C LEU A 33 -7.19 -14.17 10.79
N LEU A 34 -6.46 -14.40 11.88
CA LEU A 34 -6.44 -15.65 12.63
C LEU A 34 -6.70 -15.38 14.11
N ALA A 35 -7.86 -15.85 14.57
CA ALA A 35 -8.09 -16.09 15.99
C ALA A 35 -7.45 -17.45 16.35
N GLY A 36 -6.44 -17.44 17.20
CA GLY A 36 -5.86 -18.67 17.70
C GLY A 36 -4.55 -18.44 18.43
N THR A 37 -4.61 -18.32 19.76
CA THR A 37 -3.55 -18.54 20.75
C THR A 37 -2.21 -17.81 20.52
N ILE A 38 -2.08 -16.64 21.12
CA ILE A 38 -0.79 -16.06 21.47
C ILE A 38 -0.54 -16.30 22.97
N PRO A 39 0.28 -17.31 23.34
CA PRO A 39 1.09 -17.18 24.54
C PRO A 39 2.59 -17.36 24.34
N ALA A 40 3.10 -17.70 23.16
CA ALA A 40 4.53 -17.99 22.99
C ALA A 40 5.42 -16.79 22.62
N ALA A 41 4.88 -15.73 22.03
CA ALA A 41 5.70 -14.61 21.53
C ALA A 41 6.26 -13.69 22.64
N ALA A 42 5.68 -13.70 23.83
CA ALA A 42 6.16 -12.87 24.94
C ALA A 42 7.40 -13.46 25.63
N GLU A 43 7.56 -14.77 25.62
CA GLU A 43 8.69 -15.46 26.28
C GLU A 43 9.94 -15.49 25.37
N GLU A 44 9.78 -15.59 24.04
CA GLU A 44 10.91 -15.50 23.11
C GLU A 44 11.49 -14.09 23.00
N ALA A 45 10.70 -13.04 23.18
CA ALA A 45 11.21 -11.66 23.18
C ALA A 45 12.18 -11.38 24.34
N GLN A 46 12.13 -12.16 25.44
CA GLN A 46 13.09 -12.07 26.55
C GLN A 46 14.43 -12.76 26.27
N SER A 47 14.47 -13.76 25.38
CA SER A 47 15.71 -14.50 25.06
C SER A 47 16.66 -13.72 24.12
N TRP A 48 16.17 -12.70 23.41
CA TRP A 48 16.95 -11.87 22.49
C TRP A 48 17.74 -10.73 23.14
N ARG A 49 17.63 -10.54 24.47
CA ARG A 49 18.36 -9.47 25.21
C ARG A 49 19.86 -9.70 25.33
N GLY A 50 20.37 -10.85 24.90
CA GLY A 50 21.77 -11.23 25.12
C GLY A 50 22.75 -11.03 23.95
N HIS A 51 22.29 -10.69 22.74
CA HIS A 51 23.15 -10.70 21.54
C HIS A 51 22.88 -9.53 20.58
N ALA A 52 22.64 -8.33 21.10
CA ALA A 52 22.65 -7.13 20.24
C ALA A 52 24.07 -6.86 19.73
N PRO A 53 24.26 -6.66 18.41
CA PRO A 53 25.56 -6.34 17.87
C PRO A 53 26.12 -5.08 18.51
N SER A 54 27.42 -5.04 18.78
CA SER A 54 28.12 -3.97 19.51
C SER A 54 28.10 -2.59 18.84
N TRP A 55 27.51 -2.47 17.64
CA TRP A 55 27.36 -1.19 16.92
C TRP A 55 25.98 -0.53 17.17
N LEU A 56 25.05 -1.21 17.85
CA LEU A 56 23.82 -0.58 18.31
C LEU A 56 24.12 0.21 19.59
N PRO A 57 23.81 1.51 19.66
CA PRO A 57 23.92 2.24 20.90
C PRO A 57 23.09 1.55 21.98
N SER A 58 23.67 1.31 23.14
CA SER A 58 22.99 0.68 24.26
C SER A 58 21.80 1.56 24.68
N LEU A 59 20.59 1.08 24.44
CA LEU A 59 19.32 1.74 24.80
C LEU A 59 19.08 1.59 26.33
N SER A 60 20.05 2.01 27.14
CA SER A 60 19.90 2.08 28.58
C SER A 60 19.65 3.53 29.01
N HIS A 61 18.38 3.78 29.38
CA HIS A 61 17.92 4.83 30.30
C HIS A 61 18.26 6.28 30.00
N ALA A 62 17.38 6.96 29.32
CA ALA A 62 17.04 8.32 29.65
C ALA A 62 15.51 8.35 29.93
N VAL A 63 15.13 8.05 31.17
CA VAL A 63 13.87 8.53 31.70
C VAL A 63 14.10 10.02 31.97
N THR A 64 13.81 10.86 30.99
CA THR A 64 13.62 12.29 31.22
C THR A 64 12.15 12.49 31.51
N ASP A 65 11.85 13.11 32.64
CA ASP A 65 10.52 13.64 32.96
C ASP A 65 10.02 14.48 31.77
N LYS A 66 9.16 13.90 30.95
CA LYS A 66 8.39 14.65 29.96
C LYS A 66 7.25 15.34 30.70
N PRO A 67 6.97 16.63 30.42
CA PRO A 67 5.79 17.28 30.96
C PRO A 67 4.55 16.49 30.52
N GLU A 68 3.57 16.35 31.41
CA GLU A 68 2.27 15.74 31.14
C GLU A 68 1.63 16.38 29.92
N THR A 69 1.66 15.70 28.77
CA THR A 69 1.01 16.17 27.55
C THR A 69 -0.45 15.72 27.58
N VAL A 70 -1.34 16.63 27.33
CA VAL A 70 -2.79 16.38 27.19
C VAL A 70 -2.97 15.40 26.02
N PRO A 71 -3.74 14.29 26.18
CA PRO A 71 -4.03 13.37 25.08
C PRO A 71 -4.62 14.14 23.89
N GLY A 72 -4.07 13.91 22.68
CA GLY A 72 -4.49 14.57 21.45
C GLY A 72 -3.71 15.84 21.07
N SER A 73 -2.71 16.26 21.83
CA SER A 73 -1.78 17.28 21.35
C SER A 73 -0.76 16.64 20.42
N HIS A 74 -0.84 16.92 19.14
CA HIS A 74 0.25 16.70 18.21
C HIS A 74 1.55 17.20 18.84
N HIS A 75 2.62 16.46 18.68
CA HIS A 75 3.96 16.68 19.27
C HIS A 75 4.19 18.13 19.67
N ALA A 76 4.39 18.39 20.95
CA ALA A 76 4.59 19.74 21.48
C ALA A 76 5.85 20.42 20.87
N GLU A 77 6.70 19.64 20.19
CA GLU A 77 7.93 20.07 19.52
C GLU A 77 8.19 19.20 18.28
N GLY A 78 7.53 19.47 17.14
CA GLY A 78 7.90 18.86 15.86
C GLY A 78 6.74 18.54 14.91
N VAL A 79 7.08 18.25 13.67
CA VAL A 79 6.12 17.82 12.63
C VAL A 79 5.94 16.31 12.68
N ASP A 80 4.70 15.84 12.84
CA ASP A 80 4.37 14.44 12.66
C ASP A 80 4.63 14.04 11.20
N THR A 81 5.48 13.01 11.02
CA THR A 81 5.88 12.58 9.68
C THR A 81 5.01 11.49 9.09
N GLU A 82 4.09 10.91 9.84
CA GLU A 82 3.30 9.77 9.34
C GLU A 82 2.58 10.08 8.03
N HIS A 83 2.00 11.27 7.91
CA HIS A 83 1.06 11.60 6.82
C HIS A 83 1.56 12.67 5.83
N ILE A 84 2.80 13.15 5.93
CA ILE A 84 3.28 14.28 5.12
C ILE A 84 3.86 13.91 3.76
N PHE A 85 4.01 12.62 3.45
CA PHE A 85 4.75 12.14 2.28
C PHE A 85 3.87 11.51 1.18
N GLY A 86 2.54 11.65 1.26
CA GLY A 86 1.62 11.03 0.31
C GLY A 86 1.58 9.50 0.45
N PHE A 87 1.91 8.76 -0.62
CA PHE A 87 1.98 7.29 -0.56
C PHE A 87 3.18 6.76 0.23
N THR A 88 4.24 7.54 0.35
CA THR A 88 5.36 7.20 1.25
C THR A 88 4.92 7.47 2.67
N MET A 89 5.34 6.65 3.61
CA MET A 89 4.98 6.80 5.02
C MET A 89 6.18 7.20 5.85
N GLY A 90 5.97 8.03 6.87
CA GLY A 90 6.94 8.31 7.90
C GLY A 90 7.04 7.20 8.94
N SER A 91 8.00 7.30 9.83
CA SER A 91 8.24 6.32 10.90
C SER A 91 7.44 6.58 12.17
N ASP A 92 6.73 7.69 12.28
CA ASP A 92 5.91 8.01 13.45
C ASP A 92 4.71 7.07 13.58
N ILE A 93 4.28 6.83 14.82
CA ILE A 93 3.15 5.93 15.15
C ILE A 93 2.16 6.53 16.15
N GLY A 94 2.27 7.82 16.45
CA GLY A 94 1.47 8.51 17.46
C GLY A 94 1.99 8.32 18.90
N GLN A 95 1.27 8.88 19.88
CA GLN A 95 1.63 8.85 21.29
C GLN A 95 0.94 7.68 22.00
N PRO A 96 1.54 7.11 23.08
CA PRO A 96 0.90 6.06 23.87
C PRO A 96 -0.49 6.46 24.35
N GLY A 97 -1.48 5.58 24.10
CA GLY A 97 -2.89 5.81 24.45
C GLY A 97 -3.69 6.59 23.42
N GLU A 98 -3.04 7.14 22.38
CA GLU A 98 -3.70 7.86 21.30
C GLU A 98 -4.58 6.94 20.45
N ILE A 99 -5.76 7.42 20.11
CA ILE A 99 -6.68 6.82 19.15
C ILE A 99 -6.75 7.74 17.92
N GLU A 100 -6.48 7.19 16.75
CA GLU A 100 -6.67 7.88 15.47
C GLU A 100 -7.70 7.14 14.62
N VAL A 101 -8.64 7.88 14.04
CA VAL A 101 -9.53 7.36 12.99
C VAL A 101 -9.03 7.89 11.66
N GLU A 102 -8.66 6.97 10.77
CA GLU A 102 -8.19 7.30 9.43
C GLU A 102 -9.17 6.83 8.36
N LEU A 103 -9.43 7.68 7.39
CA LEU A 103 -10.13 7.37 6.15
C LEU A 103 -9.18 7.61 4.98
N GLU A 104 -8.59 6.55 4.44
CA GLU A 104 -7.74 6.60 3.26
C GLU A 104 -8.54 6.24 2.01
N ASN A 105 -8.47 7.10 0.99
CA ASN A 105 -9.08 6.87 -0.31
C ASN A 105 -7.97 6.83 -1.37
N VAL A 106 -7.86 5.71 -2.08
CA VAL A 106 -6.91 5.52 -3.19
C VAL A 106 -7.69 5.33 -4.47
N ALA A 107 -7.43 6.17 -5.46
CA ALA A 107 -8.08 6.13 -6.77
C ALA A 107 -7.07 5.83 -7.88
N GLY A 108 -7.44 4.97 -8.81
CA GLY A 108 -6.70 4.63 -10.01
C GLY A 108 -7.45 5.07 -11.27
N PHE A 109 -6.75 5.73 -12.23
CA PHE A 109 -7.37 6.22 -13.45
C PHE A 109 -6.54 5.88 -14.69
N GLY A 110 -7.25 5.45 -15.74
CA GLY A 110 -6.70 5.25 -17.08
C GLY A 110 -5.88 3.96 -17.22
N LYS A 111 -6.36 3.11 -18.10
CA LYS A 111 -5.68 1.95 -18.67
C LYS A 111 -5.35 2.22 -20.14
N ARG A 112 -4.91 1.20 -20.88
CA ARG A 112 -4.46 1.32 -22.25
C ARG A 112 -5.56 1.70 -23.24
N GLY A 113 -6.81 1.50 -22.92
CA GLY A 113 -7.98 1.86 -23.74
C GLY A 113 -9.23 1.87 -22.88
N GLY A 114 -10.34 2.34 -23.45
CA GLY A 114 -11.60 2.47 -22.75
C GLY A 114 -11.61 3.55 -21.67
N SER A 115 -12.57 3.44 -20.75
CA SER A 115 -12.68 4.30 -19.57
C SER A 115 -12.47 3.45 -18.31
N TYR A 116 -11.51 3.82 -17.49
CA TYR A 116 -11.13 3.11 -16.28
C TYR A 116 -11.01 4.08 -15.10
N ALA A 117 -11.75 3.79 -14.05
CA ALA A 117 -11.62 4.44 -12.75
C ALA A 117 -11.93 3.46 -11.63
N THR A 118 -11.08 3.41 -10.62
CA THR A 118 -11.27 2.65 -9.38
C THR A 118 -11.09 3.55 -8.19
N LEU A 119 -11.76 3.21 -7.10
CA LEU A 119 -11.61 3.83 -5.78
C LEU A 119 -11.58 2.73 -4.73
N ALA A 120 -10.53 2.66 -3.95
CA ALA A 120 -10.43 1.87 -2.74
C ALA A 120 -10.48 2.81 -1.55
N THR A 121 -11.37 2.54 -0.60
CA THR A 121 -11.50 3.29 0.65
C THR A 121 -11.19 2.36 1.80
N LEU A 122 -10.18 2.70 2.61
CA LEU A 122 -9.83 2.02 3.84
C LEU A 122 -10.21 2.92 5.01
N THR A 123 -10.97 2.38 5.95
CA THR A 123 -11.26 3.03 7.24
C THR A 123 -10.56 2.23 8.32
N GLN A 124 -9.68 2.87 9.08
CA GLN A 124 -8.94 2.27 10.19
C GLN A 124 -9.20 3.00 11.49
N VAL A 125 -9.18 2.24 12.58
CA VAL A 125 -9.09 2.79 13.94
C VAL A 125 -7.72 2.37 14.47
N LYS A 126 -6.82 3.32 14.63
CA LYS A 126 -5.45 3.10 15.08
C LYS A 126 -5.39 3.34 16.58
N TYR A 127 -4.72 2.47 17.30
CA TYR A 127 -4.46 2.59 18.73
C TYR A 127 -2.98 2.41 19.02
N THR A 128 -2.36 3.43 19.57
CA THR A 128 -0.96 3.40 19.99
C THR A 128 -0.85 2.81 21.38
N VAL A 129 -0.43 1.54 21.44
CA VAL A 129 -0.37 0.75 22.68
C VAL A 129 0.73 1.27 23.62
N ASN A 130 1.85 1.67 23.07
CA ASN A 130 3.01 2.21 23.81
C ASN A 130 3.93 2.94 22.82
N ASP A 131 5.06 3.49 23.27
CA ASP A 131 6.03 4.25 22.46
C ASP A 131 6.56 3.51 21.21
N ARG A 132 6.32 2.21 21.09
CA ARG A 132 6.84 1.37 20.01
C ARG A 132 5.81 0.60 19.23
N LEU A 133 4.61 0.40 19.76
CA LEU A 133 3.62 -0.50 19.16
C LEU A 133 2.32 0.25 18.88
N ARG A 134 1.87 0.21 17.63
CA ARG A 134 0.54 0.62 17.21
C ARG A 134 -0.15 -0.53 16.49
N ILE A 135 -1.45 -0.65 16.71
CA ILE A 135 -2.33 -1.61 16.04
C ILE A 135 -3.51 -0.87 15.40
N ALA A 136 -4.01 -1.37 14.27
CA ALA A 136 -5.14 -0.76 13.58
C ALA A 136 -5.99 -1.80 12.83
N PRO A 137 -7.15 -2.18 13.36
CA PRO A 137 -8.17 -2.86 12.57
C PRO A 137 -8.73 -1.92 11.49
N GLY A 138 -9.06 -2.48 10.33
CA GLY A 138 -9.57 -1.71 9.20
C GLY A 138 -10.58 -2.45 8.35
N LEU A 139 -11.48 -1.69 7.71
CA LEU A 139 -12.49 -2.16 6.77
C LEU A 139 -12.29 -1.48 5.42
N ALA A 140 -12.41 -2.25 4.34
CA ALA A 140 -12.22 -1.76 2.97
C ALA A 140 -13.52 -1.78 2.16
N LEU A 141 -13.77 -0.66 1.47
CA LEU A 141 -14.79 -0.53 0.43
C LEU A 141 -14.11 -0.31 -0.92
N GLY A 142 -14.76 -0.67 -2.01
CA GLY A 142 -14.25 -0.43 -3.35
C GLY A 142 -15.34 -0.05 -4.33
N ALA A 143 -15.01 0.87 -5.24
CA ALA A 143 -15.86 1.23 -6.35
C ALA A 143 -15.09 1.11 -7.66
N GLN A 144 -15.72 0.55 -8.69
CA GLN A 144 -15.16 0.40 -10.02
C GLN A 144 -16.10 1.00 -11.07
N ARG A 145 -15.52 1.70 -12.05
CA ARG A 145 -16.15 2.14 -13.28
C ARG A 145 -15.24 1.78 -14.44
N ILE A 146 -15.58 0.69 -15.12
CA ILE A 146 -14.79 0.13 -16.22
C ILE A 146 -15.72 0.03 -17.42
N ASP A 147 -15.30 0.57 -18.57
CA ASP A 147 -16.08 0.57 -19.81
C ASP A 147 -15.12 0.43 -21.01
N ALA A 148 -15.31 -0.60 -21.83
CA ALA A 148 -14.53 -0.94 -23.01
C ALA A 148 -12.99 -1.01 -22.78
N VAL A 149 -12.54 -1.45 -21.61
CA VAL A 149 -11.11 -1.61 -21.29
C VAL A 149 -10.63 -3.00 -21.69
N PRO A 150 -9.62 -3.13 -22.57
CA PRO A 150 -9.14 -4.44 -23.00
C PRO A 150 -8.69 -5.32 -21.82
N GLY A 151 -9.22 -6.54 -21.75
CA GLY A 151 -8.90 -7.51 -20.69
C GLY A 151 -9.74 -7.39 -19.42
N TYR A 152 -10.66 -6.44 -19.35
CA TYR A 152 -11.59 -6.26 -18.25
C TYR A 152 -13.04 -6.41 -18.74
N ASP A 153 -13.92 -6.91 -17.88
CA ASP A 153 -15.37 -6.85 -18.09
C ASP A 153 -15.88 -5.44 -17.77
N ASP A 154 -16.84 -4.95 -18.55
CA ASP A 154 -17.52 -3.68 -18.25
C ASP A 154 -18.20 -3.78 -16.89
N ARG A 155 -17.95 -2.79 -16.03
CA ARG A 155 -18.40 -2.85 -14.64
C ARG A 155 -18.66 -1.47 -14.05
N ARG A 156 -19.77 -1.40 -13.31
CA ARG A 156 -20.08 -0.27 -12.44
C ARG A 156 -20.55 -0.82 -11.10
N HIS A 157 -19.67 -0.78 -10.10
CA HIS A 157 -19.90 -1.48 -8.84
C HIS A 157 -19.36 -0.71 -7.65
N LEU A 158 -20.07 -0.80 -6.51
CA LEU A 158 -19.62 -0.39 -5.18
C LEU A 158 -19.80 -1.60 -4.27
N SER A 159 -18.78 -1.94 -3.52
CA SER A 159 -18.79 -3.14 -2.68
C SER A 159 -18.00 -2.97 -1.39
N PHE A 160 -18.40 -3.76 -0.40
CA PHE A 160 -17.50 -4.11 0.70
C PHE A 160 -16.42 -5.04 0.14
N ASN A 161 -15.16 -4.62 0.26
CA ASN A 161 -14.04 -5.37 -0.31
C ASN A 161 -13.43 -6.35 0.68
N GLY A 162 -13.29 -5.97 1.95
CA GLY A 162 -12.65 -6.84 2.92
C GLY A 162 -12.29 -6.14 4.23
N ALA A 163 -11.42 -6.77 4.99
CA ALA A 163 -10.94 -6.30 6.27
C ALA A 163 -9.46 -6.60 6.44
N GLY A 164 -8.76 -5.81 7.22
CA GLY A 164 -7.34 -5.98 7.52
C GLY A 164 -6.99 -5.54 8.93
N PHE A 165 -5.77 -5.82 9.32
CA PHE A 165 -5.24 -5.50 10.63
C PHE A 165 -3.79 -5.04 10.49
N GLU A 166 -3.54 -3.77 10.74
CA GLU A 166 -2.19 -3.20 10.71
C GLU A 166 -1.50 -3.36 12.07
N VAL A 167 -0.22 -3.67 12.02
CA VAL A 167 0.70 -3.61 13.16
C VAL A 167 1.90 -2.78 12.74
N ARG A 168 2.24 -1.76 13.53
CA ARG A 168 3.50 -1.00 13.38
C ARG A 168 4.34 -1.13 14.63
N TYR A 169 5.63 -1.35 14.43
CA TYR A 169 6.60 -1.44 15.51
C TYR A 169 7.77 -0.50 15.24
N LYS A 170 7.86 0.58 16.04
CA LYS A 170 8.92 1.58 15.95
C LYS A 170 10.21 1.02 16.54
N LEU A 171 11.20 0.74 15.68
CA LEU A 171 12.51 0.23 16.07
C LEU A 171 13.45 1.35 16.50
N ILE A 172 13.47 2.45 15.73
CA ILE A 172 14.35 3.60 15.94
C ILE A 172 13.47 4.85 15.92
N ASP A 173 13.59 5.64 16.97
CA ASP A 173 12.89 6.90 17.08
C ASP A 173 13.78 8.03 16.49
N ARG A 174 13.26 8.78 15.51
CA ARG A 174 13.98 9.90 14.87
C ARG A 174 14.25 11.07 15.79
N GLU A 175 13.53 11.21 16.91
CA GLU A 175 13.78 12.27 17.88
C GLU A 175 15.08 12.08 18.65
N VAL A 176 15.53 10.83 18.80
CA VAL A 176 16.74 10.47 19.57
C VAL A 176 17.84 9.88 18.69
N ALA A 177 17.60 9.62 17.41
CA ALA A 177 18.53 9.03 16.45
C ALA A 177 18.56 9.85 15.14
N PRO A 178 19.59 9.68 14.30
CA PRO A 178 19.73 10.41 13.04
C PRO A 178 18.62 10.13 12.01
N PHE A 179 17.82 9.08 12.21
CA PHE A 179 16.69 8.70 11.36
C PHE A 179 15.69 7.87 12.18
N GLY A 180 14.45 7.84 11.74
CA GLY A 180 13.41 6.95 12.23
C GLY A 180 13.36 5.64 11.45
N LEU A 181 12.95 4.54 12.11
CA LEU A 181 12.68 3.26 11.47
C LEU A 181 11.51 2.58 12.16
N THR A 182 10.46 2.31 11.39
CA THR A 182 9.29 1.56 11.84
C THR A 182 9.08 0.37 10.91
N LEU A 183 8.84 -0.81 11.49
CA LEU A 183 8.36 -1.98 10.76
C LEU A 183 6.84 -1.95 10.69
N HIS A 184 6.32 -2.34 9.54
CA HIS A 184 4.90 -2.42 9.26
C HIS A 184 4.54 -3.82 8.79
N ALA A 185 3.43 -4.36 9.29
CA ALA A 185 2.82 -5.58 8.80
C ALA A 185 1.31 -5.40 8.75
N GLN A 186 0.69 -5.76 7.64
CA GLN A 186 -0.74 -5.62 7.45
C GLN A 186 -1.32 -6.87 6.79
N PRO A 187 -1.65 -7.91 7.56
CA PRO A 187 -2.49 -9.00 7.08
C PRO A 187 -3.93 -8.54 6.83
N GLY A 188 -4.68 -9.16 5.91
CA GLY A 188 -6.10 -8.82 5.61
C GLY A 188 -6.72 -9.81 4.61
N TRP A 189 -7.98 -9.78 4.42
CA TRP A 189 -8.81 -10.59 3.55
C TRP A 189 -9.61 -9.72 2.58
N SER A 190 -9.72 -10.14 1.33
CA SER A 190 -10.55 -9.47 0.32
C SER A 190 -11.48 -10.45 -0.38
N ARG A 191 -12.68 -9.97 -0.71
CA ARG A 191 -13.70 -10.69 -1.46
C ARG A 191 -13.95 -10.13 -2.86
N VAL A 192 -13.30 -9.03 -3.18
CA VAL A 192 -13.41 -8.34 -4.47
C VAL A 192 -12.02 -7.88 -4.89
N ASP A 193 -11.65 -8.15 -6.13
CA ASP A 193 -10.43 -7.64 -6.75
C ASP A 193 -10.58 -6.14 -7.03
N GLU A 194 -9.70 -5.33 -6.48
CA GLU A 194 -9.81 -3.87 -6.54
C GLU A 194 -9.68 -3.32 -7.96
N ALA A 195 -8.87 -3.95 -8.80
CA ALA A 195 -8.62 -3.50 -10.16
C ALA A 195 -9.76 -3.85 -11.12
N SER A 196 -10.38 -5.02 -10.99
CA SER A 196 -11.42 -5.51 -11.89
C SER A 196 -12.83 -5.51 -11.31
N GLY A 197 -12.96 -5.39 -9.99
CA GLY A 197 -14.22 -5.57 -9.28
C GLY A 197 -14.77 -7.01 -9.34
N MET A 198 -13.97 -7.98 -9.74
CA MET A 198 -14.37 -9.40 -9.78
C MET A 198 -14.49 -9.97 -8.37
N ARG A 199 -15.47 -10.84 -8.18
CA ARG A 199 -15.58 -11.60 -6.93
C ARG A 199 -14.48 -12.64 -6.84
N ILE A 200 -13.74 -12.57 -5.73
CA ILE A 200 -12.63 -13.44 -5.39
C ILE A 200 -12.70 -13.85 -3.93
N GLU A 201 -11.83 -14.71 -3.53
CA GLU A 201 -11.44 -14.95 -2.14
C GLU A 201 -9.91 -14.77 -2.08
N GLN A 202 -9.46 -13.74 -1.39
CA GLN A 202 -8.04 -13.41 -1.34
C GLN A 202 -7.58 -13.27 0.11
N TYR A 203 -6.42 -13.83 0.36
CA TYR A 203 -5.64 -13.71 1.58
C TYR A 203 -4.24 -13.26 1.20
N GLY A 204 -3.66 -12.25 1.83
CA GLY A 204 -2.32 -11.77 1.55
C GLY A 204 -1.75 -11.03 2.77
N ALA A 205 -0.62 -10.45 2.71
CA ALA A 205 -0.04 -9.57 3.70
C ALA A 205 0.92 -8.58 3.05
N GLU A 206 0.97 -7.39 3.59
CA GLU A 206 1.98 -6.39 3.26
C GLU A 206 2.94 -6.24 4.43
N PHE A 207 4.22 -6.11 4.12
CA PHE A 207 5.29 -5.84 5.07
C PHE A 207 6.08 -4.65 4.58
N ALA A 208 6.50 -3.76 5.50
CA ALA A 208 7.36 -2.66 5.11
C ALA A 208 8.39 -2.31 6.18
N ALA A 209 9.49 -1.71 5.70
CA ALA A 209 10.41 -0.94 6.50
C ALA A 209 10.26 0.55 6.11
N LEU A 210 9.86 1.36 7.08
CA LEU A 210 9.54 2.77 6.92
C LEU A 210 10.67 3.59 7.55
N PHE A 211 11.43 4.29 6.71
CA PHE A 211 12.51 5.16 7.13
C PHE A 211 12.13 6.61 6.90
N ASP A 212 12.44 7.47 7.85
CA ASP A 212 12.40 8.90 7.61
C ASP A 212 13.53 9.63 8.35
N ARG A 213 13.75 10.86 7.92
CA ARG A 213 14.74 11.75 8.51
C ARG A 213 14.33 13.19 8.31
N GLU A 214 14.56 13.98 9.35
CA GLU A 214 14.56 15.42 9.26
C GLU A 214 15.92 15.90 8.73
N LEU A 215 15.93 16.55 7.56
CA LEU A 215 17.11 17.06 6.90
C LEU A 215 17.44 18.51 7.33
N ILE A 216 16.38 19.31 7.54
CA ILE A 216 16.44 20.67 8.07
C ILE A 216 15.39 20.77 9.15
N LYS A 217 15.80 21.14 10.36
CA LYS A 217 14.93 21.16 11.54
C LYS A 217 13.61 21.90 11.27
N ASP A 218 12.50 21.23 11.56
CA ASP A 218 11.10 21.68 11.40
C ASP A 218 10.74 22.13 9.98
N ARG A 219 11.58 21.80 8.97
CA ARG A 219 11.41 22.35 7.61
C ARG A 219 11.44 21.32 6.50
N LEU A 220 12.48 20.49 6.44
CA LEU A 220 12.67 19.57 5.31
C LEU A 220 12.81 18.15 5.82
N PHE A 221 11.93 17.30 5.33
CA PHE A 221 11.82 15.90 5.70
C PHE A 221 12.02 15.03 4.47
N ALA A 222 12.70 13.89 4.65
CA ALA A 222 12.86 12.86 3.64
C ALA A 222 12.35 11.53 4.19
N ALA A 223 11.68 10.75 3.35
CA ALA A 223 11.28 9.39 3.69
C ALA A 223 11.64 8.41 2.59
N PHE A 224 11.90 7.16 2.98
CA PHE A 224 12.13 6.03 2.11
C PHE A 224 11.46 4.79 2.69
N ASN A 225 10.70 4.07 1.87
CA ASN A 225 10.07 2.83 2.29
C ASN A 225 10.42 1.68 1.33
N VAL A 226 10.58 0.50 1.91
CA VAL A 226 10.65 -0.76 1.18
C VAL A 226 9.43 -1.59 1.55
N TRP A 227 8.62 -1.94 0.55
CA TRP A 227 7.40 -2.73 0.73
C TRP A 227 7.53 -4.07 0.04
N TYR A 228 7.03 -5.10 0.68
CA TYR A 228 6.81 -6.42 0.12
C TYR A 228 5.36 -6.84 0.37
N GLY A 229 4.62 -7.08 -0.70
CA GLY A 229 3.27 -7.63 -0.66
C GLY A 229 3.27 -9.06 -1.19
N THR A 230 2.42 -9.91 -0.62
CA THR A 230 2.18 -11.27 -1.13
C THR A 230 0.74 -11.69 -0.89
N GLY A 231 0.18 -12.49 -1.81
CA GLY A 231 -1.21 -12.92 -1.73
C GLY A 231 -1.47 -14.28 -2.37
N ALA A 232 -2.54 -14.91 -1.88
CA ALA A 232 -3.16 -16.07 -2.49
C ALA A 232 -4.61 -15.71 -2.85
N THR A 233 -4.95 -15.80 -4.13
CA THR A 233 -6.25 -15.40 -4.67
C THR A 233 -6.96 -16.58 -5.31
N ARG A 234 -8.18 -16.87 -4.86
CA ARG A 234 -9.08 -17.84 -5.46
C ARG A 234 -10.10 -17.16 -6.35
N GLN A 235 -10.12 -17.51 -7.62
CA GLN A 235 -11.18 -17.08 -8.53
C GLN A 235 -12.45 -17.91 -8.25
N LEU A 236 -13.53 -17.27 -7.81
CA LEU A 236 -14.77 -17.99 -7.45
C LEU A 236 -15.44 -18.64 -8.67
N SER A 237 -15.21 -18.12 -9.89
CA SER A 237 -15.77 -18.68 -11.14
C SER A 237 -15.12 -19.98 -11.58
N THR A 238 -13.85 -20.20 -11.24
CA THR A 238 -13.06 -21.37 -11.66
C THR A 238 -12.62 -22.26 -10.50
N GLY A 239 -12.66 -21.73 -9.27
CA GLY A 239 -12.15 -22.38 -8.07
C GLY A 239 -10.62 -22.46 -8.01
N VAL A 240 -9.90 -21.91 -8.98
CA VAL A 240 -8.44 -22.01 -9.09
C VAL A 240 -7.77 -20.96 -8.18
N TRP A 241 -6.78 -21.41 -7.42
CA TRP A 241 -5.89 -20.55 -6.63
C TRP A 241 -4.72 -20.06 -7.49
N GLY A 242 -4.41 -18.77 -7.36
CA GLY A 242 -3.20 -18.14 -7.87
C GLY A 242 -2.46 -17.46 -6.72
N HIS A 243 -1.17 -17.22 -6.91
CA HIS A 243 -0.33 -16.47 -5.97
C HIS A 243 0.31 -15.31 -6.72
N ASP A 244 0.47 -14.21 -6.04
CA ASP A 244 1.14 -13.01 -6.55
C ASP A 244 1.98 -12.39 -5.44
N SER A 245 2.93 -11.59 -5.84
CA SER A 245 3.71 -10.76 -4.93
C SER A 245 4.17 -9.49 -5.61
N GLU A 246 4.55 -8.52 -4.80
CA GLU A 246 5.06 -7.25 -5.27
C GLU A 246 6.19 -6.74 -4.39
N LEU A 247 7.10 -5.99 -5.00
CA LEU A 247 8.12 -5.20 -4.35
C LEU A 247 7.89 -3.74 -4.71
N GLN A 248 7.84 -2.87 -3.70
CA GLN A 248 7.72 -1.44 -3.94
C GLN A 248 8.84 -0.69 -3.20
N LEU A 249 9.39 0.32 -3.88
CA LEU A 249 10.31 1.28 -3.30
C LEU A 249 9.68 2.67 -3.39
N HIS A 250 9.52 3.33 -2.27
CA HIS A 250 8.97 4.67 -2.21
C HIS A 250 10.01 5.64 -1.68
N GLY A 251 10.08 6.82 -2.24
CA GLY A 251 10.88 7.92 -1.76
C GLY A 251 10.09 9.22 -1.81
N ALA A 252 10.27 10.09 -0.81
CA ALA A 252 9.61 11.39 -0.81
C ALA A 252 10.47 12.44 -0.12
N LEU A 253 10.28 13.69 -0.56
CA LEU A 253 10.79 14.90 0.09
C LEU A 253 9.60 15.82 0.36
N SER A 254 9.49 16.32 1.59
CA SER A 254 8.40 17.20 2.02
C SER A 254 8.94 18.41 2.77
N TYR A 255 8.44 19.59 2.44
CA TYR A 255 8.85 20.86 3.03
C TYR A 255 7.66 21.51 3.76
N ALA A 256 7.90 21.92 5.00
CA ALA A 256 6.94 22.66 5.80
C ALA A 256 6.99 24.15 5.42
N PHE A 257 6.02 24.60 4.63
CA PHE A 257 5.92 25.98 4.14
C PHE A 257 5.36 26.95 5.20
N ALA A 258 4.44 26.43 6.03
CA ALA A 258 3.81 27.18 7.10
C ALA A 258 3.42 26.19 8.23
N PRO A 259 3.11 26.69 9.44
CA PRO A 259 2.53 25.86 10.48
C PRO A 259 1.29 25.12 9.97
N GLY A 260 1.28 23.79 10.12
CA GLY A 260 0.21 22.93 9.66
C GLY A 260 0.13 22.70 8.14
N PHE A 261 1.02 23.28 7.32
CA PHE A 261 1.02 23.05 5.88
C PHE A 261 2.38 22.53 5.37
N VAL A 262 2.37 21.32 4.86
CA VAL A 262 3.53 20.64 4.27
C VAL A 262 3.19 20.28 2.83
N ALA A 263 4.13 20.48 1.91
CA ALA A 263 4.00 20.02 0.54
C ALA A 263 5.33 19.44 0.04
N GLY A 264 5.26 18.57 -0.94
CA GLY A 264 6.45 17.86 -1.38
C GLY A 264 6.27 17.12 -2.69
N VAL A 265 7.15 16.16 -2.91
CA VAL A 265 7.15 15.28 -4.08
C VAL A 265 7.42 13.85 -3.66
N GLY A 266 6.67 12.91 -4.23
CA GLY A 266 6.84 11.47 -4.02
C GLY A 266 7.17 10.74 -5.31
N LEU A 267 8.08 9.78 -5.21
CA LEU A 267 8.49 8.85 -6.26
C LEU A 267 8.22 7.43 -5.79
N ARG A 268 7.62 6.58 -6.64
CA ARG A 268 7.44 5.15 -6.34
C ARG A 268 7.90 4.30 -7.52
N TYR A 269 8.61 3.23 -7.21
CA TYR A 269 8.87 2.11 -8.10
C TYR A 269 8.10 0.90 -7.63
N LEU A 270 7.22 0.36 -8.46
CA LEU A 270 6.39 -0.79 -8.20
C LEU A 270 6.79 -1.91 -9.15
N ARG A 271 6.94 -3.13 -8.62
CA ARG A 271 7.31 -4.30 -9.40
C ARG A 271 6.45 -5.49 -9.01
N ALA A 272 5.70 -6.00 -9.98
CA ALA A 272 4.76 -7.09 -9.81
C ALA A 272 5.33 -8.43 -10.28
N TYR A 273 4.90 -9.51 -9.63
CA TYR A 273 5.31 -10.88 -9.91
C TYR A 273 4.12 -11.83 -9.88
N ASP A 274 4.13 -12.85 -10.74
CA ASP A 274 3.15 -13.95 -10.82
C ASP A 274 3.49 -15.10 -9.87
N GLY A 275 3.92 -14.83 -8.66
CA GLY A 275 4.26 -15.84 -7.67
C GLY A 275 4.48 -15.23 -6.32
N GLY A 276 4.31 -15.99 -5.24
CA GLY A 276 4.33 -15.49 -3.87
C GLY A 276 5.71 -15.10 -3.34
N GLY A 277 6.79 -15.41 -4.05
CA GLY A 277 8.18 -15.25 -3.60
C GLY A 277 9.05 -14.35 -4.48
N LEU A 278 8.47 -13.32 -5.12
CA LEU A 278 9.18 -12.45 -6.09
C LEU A 278 9.74 -13.23 -7.30
N ASP A 279 9.10 -14.30 -7.67
CA ASP A 279 9.40 -15.13 -8.83
C ASP A 279 8.48 -14.77 -10.00
N ARG A 280 8.91 -15.01 -11.23
CA ARG A 280 8.15 -14.72 -12.46
C ARG A 280 7.70 -13.27 -12.61
N PHE A 281 8.64 -12.41 -12.92
CA PHE A 281 8.39 -11.00 -13.22
C PHE A 281 7.19 -10.81 -14.16
N ALA A 282 6.24 -9.97 -13.76
CA ALA A 282 5.03 -9.63 -14.52
C ALA A 282 5.11 -8.25 -15.16
N GLY A 283 5.68 -7.30 -14.44
CA GLY A 283 5.86 -5.93 -14.93
C GLY A 283 6.26 -4.97 -13.84
N ASP A 284 6.68 -3.78 -14.23
CA ASP A 284 6.99 -2.70 -13.31
C ASP A 284 6.42 -1.35 -13.76
N ALA A 285 6.44 -0.38 -12.85
CA ALA A 285 6.05 1.00 -13.13
C ALA A 285 6.77 1.97 -12.17
N VAL A 286 7.05 3.17 -12.69
CA VAL A 286 7.55 4.30 -11.91
C VAL A 286 6.50 5.40 -11.90
N PHE A 287 6.15 5.86 -10.71
CA PHE A 287 5.19 6.95 -10.49
C PHE A 287 5.88 8.13 -9.84
N LEU A 288 5.50 9.33 -10.25
CA LEU A 288 6.01 10.59 -9.72
C LEU A 288 4.86 11.59 -9.58
N GLY A 289 4.86 12.36 -8.50
CA GLY A 289 3.88 13.43 -8.35
C GLY A 289 3.97 14.21 -7.05
N PRO A 290 3.22 15.31 -6.93
CA PRO A 290 3.19 16.16 -5.76
C PRO A 290 2.50 15.47 -4.58
N THR A 291 2.88 15.89 -3.36
CA THR A 291 2.24 15.51 -2.11
C THR A 291 1.88 16.76 -1.31
N PHE A 292 0.86 16.67 -0.48
CA PHE A 292 0.53 17.71 0.49
C PHE A 292 -0.02 17.11 1.78
N SER A 293 0.11 17.86 2.87
CA SER A 293 -0.56 17.60 4.15
C SER A 293 -0.95 18.93 4.77
N TYR A 294 -2.15 19.00 5.32
CA TYR A 294 -2.70 20.17 5.96
C TYR A 294 -3.43 19.82 7.25
N ALA A 295 -3.01 20.43 8.35
CA ALA A 295 -3.71 20.36 9.63
C ALA A 295 -4.89 21.35 9.60
N ILE A 296 -6.11 20.81 9.48
CA ILE A 296 -7.35 21.61 9.48
C ILE A 296 -7.61 22.18 10.88
N THR A 297 -7.41 21.34 11.89
CA THR A 297 -7.43 21.68 13.31
C THR A 297 -6.27 20.95 14.01
N PRO A 298 -6.00 21.19 15.29
CA PRO A 298 -4.99 20.41 16.02
C PRO A 298 -5.24 18.88 16.04
N THR A 299 -6.49 18.45 15.83
CA THR A 299 -6.88 17.04 15.89
C THR A 299 -7.39 16.48 14.57
N LEU A 300 -7.51 17.28 13.52
CA LEU A 300 -8.03 16.87 12.22
C LEU A 300 -7.07 17.27 11.12
N GLY A 301 -6.60 16.30 10.36
CA GLY A 301 -5.69 16.47 9.24
C GLY A 301 -6.26 15.97 7.92
N VAL A 302 -5.74 16.52 6.83
CA VAL A 302 -5.95 16.02 5.47
C VAL A 302 -4.60 15.93 4.76
N SER A 303 -4.35 14.82 4.10
CA SER A 303 -3.17 14.68 3.26
C SER A 303 -3.53 14.03 1.93
N GLY A 304 -2.70 14.26 0.91
CA GLY A 304 -2.98 13.69 -0.39
C GLY A 304 -1.80 13.76 -1.35
N THR A 305 -1.97 13.05 -2.47
CA THR A 305 -1.01 13.01 -3.55
C THR A 305 -1.71 12.66 -4.86
N TRP A 306 -1.17 13.14 -5.96
CA TRP A 306 -1.53 12.73 -7.30
C TRP A 306 -0.27 12.36 -8.06
N GLN A 307 -0.13 11.09 -8.43
CA GLN A 307 1.06 10.60 -9.12
C GLN A 307 0.69 10.10 -10.52
N VAL A 308 1.58 10.35 -11.47
CA VAL A 308 1.47 9.86 -12.84
C VAL A 308 2.54 8.81 -13.12
N GLN A 309 2.18 7.78 -13.85
CA GLN A 309 3.16 6.80 -14.35
C GLN A 309 4.04 7.47 -15.39
N VAL A 310 5.34 7.59 -15.08
CA VAL A 310 6.35 8.23 -15.96
C VAL A 310 7.16 7.21 -16.75
N SER A 311 7.22 5.96 -16.30
CA SER A 311 7.86 4.82 -16.96
C SER A 311 7.23 3.53 -16.49
N GLY A 312 7.36 2.46 -17.28
CA GLY A 312 6.91 1.13 -16.87
C GLY A 312 7.15 0.12 -18.00
N GLN A 313 7.25 -1.17 -17.60
CA GLN A 313 7.46 -2.26 -18.53
C GLN A 313 6.46 -3.39 -18.23
N SER A 314 5.77 -3.87 -19.26
CA SER A 314 4.96 -5.07 -19.23
C SER A 314 5.65 -6.19 -20.00
N LEU A 315 5.52 -7.44 -19.54
CA LEU A 315 6.14 -8.58 -20.20
C LEU A 315 5.55 -8.74 -21.63
N GLY A 316 6.44 -8.69 -22.64
CA GLY A 316 6.05 -8.82 -24.06
C GLY A 316 5.47 -7.56 -24.69
N ASP A 317 5.50 -6.41 -24.01
CA ASP A 317 5.08 -5.10 -24.53
C ASP A 317 6.26 -4.12 -24.50
N ALA A 318 6.62 -3.56 -25.65
CA ALA A 318 7.71 -2.60 -25.79
C ALA A 318 7.30 -1.13 -25.58
N ARG A 319 6.03 -0.87 -25.26
CA ARG A 319 5.53 0.49 -25.02
C ARG A 319 6.04 1.06 -23.70
N PRO A 320 6.24 2.38 -23.59
CA PRO A 320 6.98 3.00 -22.48
C PRO A 320 6.23 3.04 -21.12
N LEU A 321 4.93 2.69 -21.09
CA LEU A 321 4.11 2.66 -19.89
C LEU A 321 3.47 1.28 -19.73
N ASN A 322 3.48 0.75 -18.51
CA ASN A 322 2.79 -0.48 -18.17
C ASN A 322 1.34 -0.19 -17.78
N LEU A 323 0.48 0.03 -18.76
CA LEU A 323 -0.96 0.25 -18.53
C LEU A 323 -1.80 -1.03 -18.58
N ASP A 324 -1.16 -2.18 -18.68
CA ASP A 324 -1.80 -3.49 -18.59
C ASP A 324 -1.95 -3.92 -17.12
N HIS A 325 -0.91 -3.67 -16.29
CA HIS A 325 -0.92 -4.01 -14.86
C HIS A 325 -1.27 -2.80 -13.98
N PHE A 326 -0.78 -1.60 -14.34
CA PHE A 326 -0.93 -0.40 -13.52
C PHE A 326 -1.81 0.65 -14.21
N GLU A 327 -2.31 1.61 -13.44
CA GLU A 327 -3.03 2.78 -13.93
C GLU A 327 -2.05 3.84 -14.43
N ARG A 328 -2.54 4.74 -15.28
CA ARG A 328 -1.78 5.92 -15.72
C ARG A 328 -1.63 6.95 -14.61
N HIS A 329 -2.67 7.11 -13.80
CA HIS A 329 -2.69 8.03 -12.66
C HIS A 329 -3.16 7.31 -11.43
N GLN A 330 -2.53 7.61 -10.31
CA GLN A 330 -2.95 7.18 -8.99
C GLN A 330 -3.05 8.40 -8.08
N ALA A 331 -4.16 8.53 -7.37
CA ALA A 331 -4.38 9.60 -6.40
C ALA A 331 -4.71 9.01 -5.03
N MET A 332 -4.31 9.69 -3.97
CA MET A 332 -4.70 9.36 -2.62
C MET A 332 -5.19 10.61 -1.90
N LEU A 333 -6.26 10.46 -1.14
CA LEU A 333 -6.73 11.44 -0.18
C LEU A 333 -6.96 10.74 1.15
N ARG A 334 -6.33 11.24 2.20
CA ARG A 334 -6.43 10.72 3.56
C ARG A 334 -7.00 11.80 4.47
N LEU A 335 -7.94 11.41 5.31
CA LEU A 335 -8.45 12.20 6.42
C LEU A 335 -8.12 11.46 7.72
N ASN A 336 -7.55 12.13 8.68
CA ASN A 336 -7.18 11.57 9.97
C ASN A 336 -7.69 12.47 11.11
N ALA A 337 -8.25 11.82 12.12
CA ALA A 337 -8.76 12.47 13.32
C ALA A 337 -8.19 11.80 14.57
N HIS A 338 -7.59 12.57 15.45
CA HIS A 338 -6.91 12.13 16.67
C HIS A 338 -7.75 12.43 17.93
N PHE A 339 -7.75 11.52 18.90
CA PHE A 339 -8.53 11.57 20.14
C PHE A 339 -7.72 11.22 21.37
#